data_0a96dc54f12d79f18914b76fb4b3d2ce
#
_entry.id   0a96dc54f12d79f18914b76fb4b3d2ce
#
_cell.length_a   1.000
_cell.length_b   1.000
_cell.length_c   1.000
_cell.angle_alpha   90.00
_cell.angle_beta   90.00
_cell.angle_gamma   90.00
#
_symmetry.space_group_name_H-M   'P 1'
#
loop_
_entity.id
_entity.type
_entity.pdbx_description
1 polymer ?
#
loop_
_entity_poly.entity_id
_entity_poly.type
_entity_poly.pdbx_seq_one_letter_code
_entity_poly.pdbx_strand_id
1 'polypeptide(L)'
;MKTAMSYEHFIQVAELRTKVLEAAARYDFAETPKALLFAERCHAGQRRKGPGNLPYIIHPLTMACHALALGLAEDELIATALLHDTCEDCHILPEELPVNATVQEAVRRLSFFPEPGVEHSVARDRYFARIPGNRIAVLTKLLDRCNNLSYMVYGFSRDKLLDYIEETERAVMPLLTYAEENYPHDANALFLLNYQMHSTMNSIRALLEREL
;
A
#
# COMPACT_ATOMS: atom_id res chain seq x y z
N MET A 1 5.50 22.76 -26.38
CA MET A 1 4.85 22.57 -25.06
C MET A 1 4.18 21.18 -25.09
N LYS A 2 4.77 20.16 -24.49
CA LYS A 2 4.07 18.88 -24.31
C LYS A 2 3.02 19.10 -23.23
N THR A 3 1.75 19.02 -23.60
CA THR A 3 0.64 19.02 -22.65
C THR A 3 0.87 17.86 -21.70
N ALA A 4 1.17 18.14 -20.44
CA ALA A 4 1.23 17.11 -19.42
C ALA A 4 -0.15 16.43 -19.42
N MET A 5 -0.19 15.15 -19.77
CA MET A 5 -1.40 14.35 -19.59
C MET A 5 -1.71 14.45 -18.09
N SER A 6 -2.81 15.11 -17.74
CA SER A 6 -3.21 15.24 -16.36
C SER A 6 -3.64 13.84 -15.88
N TYR A 7 -2.97 13.34 -14.86
CA TYR A 7 -3.30 12.07 -14.20
C TYR A 7 -4.72 12.08 -13.61
N GLU A 8 -5.32 13.27 -13.53
CA GLU A 8 -6.68 13.53 -13.06
C GLU A 8 -7.78 12.79 -13.81
N HIS A 9 -7.49 12.29 -15.03
CA HIS A 9 -8.48 11.58 -15.85
C HIS A 9 -8.61 10.08 -15.53
N PHE A 10 -7.67 9.49 -14.80
CA PHE A 10 -7.66 8.04 -14.59
C PHE A 10 -8.30 7.57 -13.28
N ILE A 11 -8.21 8.35 -12.21
CA ILE A 11 -8.68 7.91 -10.89
C ILE A 11 -9.20 9.14 -10.13
N GLN A 12 -10.51 9.16 -9.90
CA GLN A 12 -11.12 10.19 -9.06
C GLN A 12 -11.34 9.65 -7.64
N VAL A 13 -10.94 10.42 -6.62
CA VAL A 13 -11.14 10.06 -5.21
C VAL A 13 -12.58 9.67 -4.90
N ALA A 14 -13.55 10.43 -5.46
CA ALA A 14 -14.97 10.15 -5.26
C ALA A 14 -15.40 8.79 -5.81
N GLU A 15 -14.88 8.37 -6.96
CA GLU A 15 -15.17 7.05 -7.55
C GLU A 15 -14.60 5.91 -6.72
N LEU A 16 -13.34 6.02 -6.30
CA LEU A 16 -12.70 5.03 -5.44
C LEU A 16 -13.44 4.89 -4.10
N ARG A 17 -13.79 6.05 -3.51
CA ARG A 17 -14.57 6.10 -2.26
C ARG A 17 -15.91 5.39 -2.42
N THR A 18 -16.62 5.66 -3.51
CA THR A 18 -17.91 5.02 -3.81
C THR A 18 -17.75 3.51 -3.94
N LYS A 19 -16.74 3.02 -4.69
CA LYS A 19 -16.48 1.57 -4.83
C LYS A 19 -16.22 0.89 -3.49
N VAL A 20 -15.45 1.51 -2.60
CA VAL A 20 -15.18 0.97 -1.26
C VAL A 20 -16.46 0.89 -0.43
N LEU A 21 -17.28 1.94 -0.44
CA LEU A 21 -18.55 1.97 0.31
C LEU A 21 -19.60 1.00 -0.25
N GLU A 22 -19.68 0.86 -1.57
CA GLU A 22 -20.57 -0.13 -2.22
C GLU A 22 -20.14 -1.56 -1.87
N ALA A 23 -18.84 -1.83 -1.82
CA ALA A 23 -18.34 -3.12 -1.38
C ALA A 23 -18.66 -3.35 0.12
N ALA A 24 -18.43 -2.35 0.96
CA ALA A 24 -18.75 -2.43 2.38
C ALA A 24 -20.25 -2.72 2.62
N ALA A 25 -21.13 -2.07 1.87
CA ALA A 25 -22.57 -2.32 1.95
C ALA A 25 -22.94 -3.71 1.40
N ARG A 26 -22.30 -4.16 0.30
CA ARG A 26 -22.56 -5.45 -0.34
C ARG A 26 -22.18 -6.63 0.54
N TYR A 27 -21.07 -6.54 1.25
CA TYR A 27 -20.49 -7.61 2.04
C TYR A 27 -20.72 -7.44 3.56
N ASP A 28 -21.54 -6.45 3.96
CA ASP A 28 -21.85 -6.13 5.37
C ASP A 28 -20.57 -5.87 6.21
N PHE A 29 -19.63 -5.10 5.67
CA PHE A 29 -18.40 -4.74 6.35
C PHE A 29 -18.64 -3.73 7.47
N ALA A 30 -18.15 -4.01 8.66
CA ALA A 30 -18.32 -3.16 9.85
C ALA A 30 -17.11 -2.24 10.12
N GLU A 31 -15.89 -2.69 9.79
CA GLU A 31 -14.64 -1.97 10.08
C GLU A 31 -14.25 -1.01 8.95
N THR A 32 -14.48 -1.40 7.69
CA THR A 32 -14.14 -0.60 6.51
C THR A 32 -14.73 0.82 6.51
N PRO A 33 -16.02 1.07 6.83
CA PRO A 33 -16.56 2.42 6.89
C PRO A 33 -15.91 3.29 7.98
N LYS A 34 -15.59 2.72 9.14
CA LYS A 34 -14.89 3.40 10.24
C LYS A 34 -13.47 3.78 9.83
N ALA A 35 -12.76 2.80 9.22
CA ALA A 35 -11.41 2.98 8.71
C ALA A 35 -11.34 4.08 7.65
N LEU A 36 -12.28 4.07 6.70
CA LEU A 36 -12.35 5.08 5.65
C LEU A 36 -12.54 6.49 6.22
N LEU A 37 -13.52 6.66 7.11
CA LEU A 37 -13.80 7.96 7.72
C LEU A 37 -12.60 8.46 8.54
N PHE A 38 -11.89 7.57 9.22
CA PHE A 38 -10.72 7.92 10.00
C PHE A 38 -9.53 8.28 9.10
N ALA A 39 -9.24 7.49 8.06
CA ALA A 39 -8.18 7.77 7.10
C ALA A 39 -8.40 9.10 6.37
N GLU A 40 -9.63 9.42 5.95
CA GLU A 40 -9.99 10.70 5.33
C GLU A 40 -9.66 11.90 6.24
N ARG A 41 -9.90 11.78 7.54
CA ARG A 41 -9.57 12.83 8.52
C ARG A 41 -8.08 12.95 8.76
N CYS A 42 -7.38 11.82 8.92
CA CYS A 42 -5.94 11.80 9.15
C CYS A 42 -5.17 12.38 7.97
N HIS A 43 -5.52 11.99 6.75
CA HIS A 43 -4.85 12.46 5.55
C HIS A 43 -5.43 13.77 4.97
N ALA A 44 -6.31 14.45 5.72
CA ALA A 44 -6.87 15.74 5.29
C ALA A 44 -5.75 16.78 5.06
N GLY A 45 -5.69 17.34 3.85
CA GLY A 45 -4.66 18.32 3.47
C GLY A 45 -3.31 17.71 3.06
N GLN A 46 -3.05 16.44 3.32
CA GLN A 46 -1.84 15.77 2.85
C GLN A 46 -1.88 15.53 1.34
N ARG A 47 -0.70 15.58 0.71
CA ARG A 47 -0.55 15.43 -0.75
C ARG A 47 0.46 14.34 -1.09
N ARG A 48 0.15 13.56 -2.13
CA ARG A 48 1.05 12.56 -2.65
C ARG A 48 2.20 13.22 -3.44
N LYS A 49 3.43 12.72 -3.27
CA LYS A 49 4.59 13.20 -4.06
C LYS A 49 4.39 12.81 -5.52
N GLY A 50 4.62 13.76 -6.44
CA GLY A 50 4.48 13.53 -7.87
C GLY A 50 3.61 14.60 -8.55
N PRO A 51 3.37 14.48 -9.88
CA PRO A 51 2.57 15.43 -10.63
C PRO A 51 1.09 15.39 -10.19
N GLY A 52 0.40 16.52 -10.38
CA GLY A 52 -1.04 16.62 -10.10
C GLY A 52 -1.38 16.96 -8.65
N ASN A 53 -0.41 16.99 -7.73
CA ASN A 53 -0.66 17.39 -6.33
C ASN A 53 -1.89 16.66 -5.72
N LEU A 54 -2.00 15.35 -5.99
CA LEU A 54 -3.17 14.55 -5.62
C LEU A 54 -3.34 14.44 -4.10
N PRO A 55 -4.58 14.43 -3.57
CA PRO A 55 -4.82 14.13 -2.16
C PRO A 55 -4.21 12.79 -1.77
N TYR A 56 -3.56 12.71 -0.60
CA TYR A 56 -2.90 11.47 -0.17
C TYR A 56 -3.86 10.28 -0.06
N ILE A 57 -5.11 10.53 0.35
CA ILE A 57 -6.15 9.50 0.50
C ILE A 57 -6.39 8.65 -0.77
N ILE A 58 -5.96 9.14 -1.95
CA ILE A 58 -6.06 8.36 -3.19
C ILE A 58 -5.24 7.06 -3.12
N HIS A 59 -4.12 7.07 -2.38
CA HIS A 59 -3.27 5.90 -2.20
C HIS A 59 -3.99 4.77 -1.46
N PRO A 60 -4.42 4.91 -0.22
CA PRO A 60 -5.13 3.84 0.49
C PRO A 60 -6.46 3.46 -0.17
N LEU A 61 -7.18 4.40 -0.79
CA LEU A 61 -8.38 4.08 -1.56
C LEU A 61 -8.08 3.21 -2.79
N THR A 62 -7.00 3.50 -3.52
CA THR A 62 -6.57 2.67 -4.66
C THR A 62 -6.18 1.27 -4.20
N MET A 63 -5.48 1.15 -3.07
CA MET A 63 -5.12 -0.15 -2.49
C MET A 63 -6.37 -0.96 -2.11
N ALA A 64 -7.35 -0.34 -1.45
CA ALA A 64 -8.61 -0.98 -1.10
C ALA A 64 -9.37 -1.47 -2.36
N CYS A 65 -9.48 -0.62 -3.39
CA CYS A 65 -10.09 -1.01 -4.66
C CYS A 65 -9.29 -2.11 -5.39
N HIS A 66 -7.96 -2.08 -5.30
CA HIS A 66 -7.10 -3.13 -5.86
C HIS A 66 -7.33 -4.47 -5.17
N ALA A 67 -7.38 -4.50 -3.83
CA ALA A 67 -7.72 -5.70 -3.07
C ALA A 67 -9.09 -6.27 -3.48
N LEU A 68 -10.12 -5.43 -3.57
CA LEU A 68 -11.44 -5.84 -4.03
C LEU A 68 -11.41 -6.43 -5.45
N ALA A 69 -10.66 -5.83 -6.36
CA ALA A 69 -10.51 -6.32 -7.74
C ALA A 69 -9.78 -7.66 -7.83
N LEU A 70 -8.88 -7.95 -6.89
CA LEU A 70 -8.19 -9.23 -6.76
C LEU A 70 -9.05 -10.31 -6.08
N GLY A 71 -10.28 -10.01 -5.71
CA GLY A 71 -11.17 -10.93 -4.98
C GLY A 71 -10.91 -11.02 -3.48
N LEU A 72 -10.06 -10.15 -2.94
CA LEU A 72 -9.73 -10.08 -1.51
C LEU A 72 -10.76 -9.19 -0.77
N ALA A 73 -12.05 -9.55 -0.87
CA ALA A 73 -13.16 -8.79 -0.28
C ALA A 73 -13.37 -9.19 1.19
N GLU A 74 -12.45 -8.78 2.07
CA GLU A 74 -12.46 -9.06 3.52
C GLU A 74 -12.43 -7.75 4.29
N ASP A 75 -13.32 -7.58 5.27
CA ASP A 75 -13.50 -6.31 6.00
C ASP A 75 -12.21 -5.83 6.65
N GLU A 76 -11.53 -6.70 7.41
CA GLU A 76 -10.30 -6.34 8.12
C GLU A 76 -9.14 -6.04 7.16
N LEU A 77 -9.08 -6.71 6.00
CA LEU A 77 -8.06 -6.44 4.99
C LEU A 77 -8.27 -5.07 4.34
N ILE A 78 -9.51 -4.76 3.95
CA ILE A 78 -9.84 -3.47 3.34
C ILE A 78 -9.66 -2.34 4.36
N ALA A 79 -10.09 -2.52 5.61
CA ALA A 79 -9.86 -1.56 6.69
C ALA A 79 -8.37 -1.33 6.94
N THR A 80 -7.56 -2.40 6.95
CA THR A 80 -6.10 -2.30 7.11
C THR A 80 -5.46 -1.55 5.93
N ALA A 81 -5.87 -1.83 4.69
CA ALA A 81 -5.38 -1.11 3.51
C ALA A 81 -5.68 0.40 3.58
N LEU A 82 -6.83 0.78 4.15
CA LEU A 82 -7.20 2.18 4.34
C LEU A 82 -6.37 2.87 5.44
N LEU A 83 -5.92 2.14 6.46
CA LEU A 83 -5.28 2.67 7.66
C LEU A 83 -3.76 2.44 7.73
N HIS A 84 -3.15 1.72 6.79
CA HIS A 84 -1.78 1.20 6.90
C HIS A 84 -0.71 2.27 7.19
N ASP A 85 -0.88 3.49 6.66
CA ASP A 85 0.05 4.62 6.86
C ASP A 85 -0.40 5.60 7.95
N THR A 86 -1.63 5.48 8.49
CA THR A 86 -2.19 6.50 9.40
C THR A 86 -1.38 6.66 10.68
N CYS A 87 -0.84 5.58 11.23
CA CYS A 87 -0.06 5.65 12.47
C CYS A 87 1.26 6.40 12.27
N GLU A 88 1.94 6.19 11.13
CA GLU A 88 3.18 6.90 10.79
C GLU A 88 2.93 8.36 10.46
N ASP A 89 1.98 8.63 9.57
CA ASP A 89 1.75 9.95 9.00
C ASP A 89 1.02 10.91 9.95
N CYS A 90 0.23 10.39 10.89
CA CYS A 90 -0.59 11.18 11.81
C CYS A 90 -0.11 11.07 13.27
N HIS A 91 0.99 10.35 13.53
CA HIS A 91 1.61 10.20 14.85
C HIS A 91 0.65 9.69 15.92
N ILE A 92 -0.14 8.67 15.59
CA ILE A 92 -1.08 8.01 16.50
C ILE A 92 -0.67 6.56 16.75
N LEU A 93 -1.10 6.02 17.88
CA LEU A 93 -0.85 4.61 18.20
C LEU A 93 -1.91 3.71 17.53
N PRO A 94 -1.57 2.46 17.18
CA PRO A 94 -2.53 1.52 16.60
C PRO A 94 -3.76 1.28 17.48
N GLU A 95 -3.61 1.36 18.80
CA GLU A 95 -4.70 1.23 19.79
C GLU A 95 -5.73 2.38 19.76
N GLU A 96 -5.36 3.51 19.18
CA GLU A 96 -6.23 4.69 19.03
C GLU A 96 -7.10 4.62 17.78
N LEU A 97 -6.83 3.65 16.88
CA LEU A 97 -7.63 3.44 15.68
C LEU A 97 -9.03 2.94 16.06
N PRO A 98 -10.12 3.49 15.47
CA PRO A 98 -11.50 3.17 15.83
C PRO A 98 -11.99 1.86 15.18
N VAL A 99 -11.15 0.83 15.17
CA VAL A 99 -11.36 -0.46 14.52
C VAL A 99 -11.06 -1.61 15.49
N ASN A 100 -11.41 -2.83 15.10
CA ASN A 100 -11.18 -4.00 15.95
C ASN A 100 -9.69 -4.34 16.12
N ALA A 101 -9.39 -5.20 17.10
CA ALA A 101 -8.02 -5.59 17.46
C ALA A 101 -7.26 -6.29 16.30
N THR A 102 -7.97 -6.96 15.40
CA THR A 102 -7.38 -7.61 14.23
C THR A 102 -6.76 -6.58 13.29
N VAL A 103 -7.50 -5.53 12.98
CA VAL A 103 -7.03 -4.41 12.14
C VAL A 103 -5.91 -3.64 12.85
N GLN A 104 -6.08 -3.33 14.15
CA GLN A 104 -5.06 -2.64 14.94
C GLN A 104 -3.72 -3.41 14.93
N GLU A 105 -3.75 -4.72 15.11
CA GLU A 105 -2.53 -5.56 15.06
C GLU A 105 -1.90 -5.59 13.66
N ALA A 106 -2.70 -5.69 12.60
CA ALA A 106 -2.18 -5.65 11.24
C ALA A 106 -1.52 -4.30 10.93
N VAL A 107 -2.14 -3.18 11.31
CA VAL A 107 -1.57 -1.83 11.16
C VAL A 107 -0.30 -1.68 11.99
N ARG A 108 -0.26 -2.19 13.24
CA ARG A 108 0.95 -2.17 14.09
C ARG A 108 2.13 -2.84 13.39
N ARG A 109 1.93 -3.96 12.73
CA ARG A 109 2.98 -4.66 11.96
C ARG A 109 3.45 -3.89 10.75
N LEU A 110 2.59 -3.06 10.17
CA LEU A 110 2.88 -2.26 8.98
C LEU A 110 3.49 -0.90 9.31
N SER A 111 3.33 -0.38 10.52
CA SER A 111 3.81 0.96 10.89
C SER A 111 5.30 0.93 11.24
N PHE A 112 6.12 1.69 10.50
CA PHE A 112 7.55 1.81 10.74
C PHE A 112 7.84 3.01 11.65
N PHE A 113 8.25 2.71 12.88
CA PHE A 113 8.71 3.73 13.84
C PHE A 113 10.23 3.59 14.02
N PRO A 114 11.03 4.58 13.56
CA PRO A 114 12.48 4.55 13.76
C PRO A 114 12.85 4.50 15.25
N GLU A 115 13.66 3.52 15.63
CA GLU A 115 14.14 3.37 17.01
C GLU A 115 15.35 4.31 17.22
N PRO A 116 15.36 5.18 18.26
CA PRO A 116 16.50 6.04 18.56
C PRO A 116 17.78 5.23 18.77
N GLY A 117 18.85 5.60 18.10
CA GLY A 117 20.17 4.94 18.21
C GLY A 117 20.32 3.62 17.45
N VAL A 118 19.29 3.17 16.74
CA VAL A 118 19.36 2.00 15.85
C VAL A 118 19.64 2.47 14.42
N GLU A 119 20.58 1.80 13.76
CA GLU A 119 20.87 2.08 12.34
C GLU A 119 19.60 1.81 11.50
N HIS A 120 19.33 2.70 10.51
CA HIS A 120 18.14 2.64 9.69
C HIS A 120 17.95 1.30 8.96
N SER A 121 19.04 0.72 8.44
CA SER A 121 19.04 -0.59 7.79
C SER A 121 18.57 -1.70 8.75
N VAL A 122 19.10 -1.72 9.98
CA VAL A 122 18.72 -2.68 11.02
C VAL A 122 17.27 -2.52 11.43
N ALA A 123 16.80 -1.27 11.61
CA ALA A 123 15.40 -1.00 11.92
C ALA A 123 14.47 -1.46 10.77
N ARG A 124 14.89 -1.28 9.51
CA ARG A 124 14.14 -1.76 8.34
C ARG A 124 14.08 -3.28 8.27
N ASP A 125 15.17 -3.98 8.56
CA ASP A 125 15.18 -5.44 8.58
C ASP A 125 14.26 -6.00 9.68
N ARG A 126 14.27 -5.41 10.88
CA ARG A 126 13.32 -5.73 11.96
C ARG A 126 11.87 -5.47 11.56
N TYR A 127 11.63 -4.37 10.85
CA TYR A 127 10.30 -4.04 10.33
C TYR A 127 9.78 -5.13 9.40
N PHE A 128 10.55 -5.54 8.39
CA PHE A 128 10.12 -6.60 7.47
C PHE A 128 10.00 -7.96 8.16
N ALA A 129 10.87 -8.26 9.12
CA ALA A 129 10.84 -9.53 9.87
C ALA A 129 9.58 -9.74 10.71
N ARG A 130 8.89 -8.67 11.13
CA ARG A 130 7.67 -8.78 11.96
C ARG A 130 6.37 -8.92 11.16
N ILE A 131 6.39 -8.67 9.84
CA ILE A 131 5.19 -8.74 8.98
C ILE A 131 4.69 -10.18 8.80
N PRO A 132 5.56 -11.19 8.53
CA PRO A 132 5.14 -12.59 8.45
C PRO A 132 4.37 -13.06 9.69
N GLY A 133 3.48 -14.03 9.50
CA GLY A 133 2.62 -14.54 10.56
C GLY A 133 1.31 -13.75 10.77
N ASN A 134 1.12 -12.64 10.02
CA ASN A 134 -0.18 -11.97 9.93
C ASN A 134 -0.55 -11.80 8.45
N ARG A 135 -1.50 -12.61 7.97
CA ARG A 135 -1.92 -12.64 6.56
C ARG A 135 -2.38 -11.25 6.06
N ILE A 136 -3.15 -10.53 6.86
CA ILE A 136 -3.67 -9.21 6.50
C ILE A 136 -2.52 -8.22 6.31
N ALA A 137 -1.55 -8.19 7.23
CA ALA A 137 -0.38 -7.32 7.11
C ALA A 137 0.47 -7.67 5.88
N VAL A 138 0.67 -8.97 5.59
CA VAL A 138 1.42 -9.45 4.41
C VAL A 138 0.73 -8.97 3.13
N LEU A 139 -0.56 -9.26 2.94
CA LEU A 139 -1.31 -8.87 1.74
C LEU A 139 -1.37 -7.35 1.58
N THR A 140 -1.59 -6.62 2.67
CA THR A 140 -1.58 -5.15 2.62
C THR A 140 -0.22 -4.61 2.21
N LYS A 141 0.90 -5.18 2.69
CA LYS A 141 2.25 -4.76 2.27
C LYS A 141 2.53 -5.03 0.80
N LEU A 142 2.06 -6.14 0.27
CA LEU A 142 2.18 -6.46 -1.16
C LEU A 142 1.37 -5.48 -2.03
N LEU A 143 0.13 -5.16 -1.62
CA LEU A 143 -0.71 -4.16 -2.27
C LEU A 143 -0.09 -2.76 -2.24
N ASP A 144 0.45 -2.34 -1.09
CA ASP A 144 1.18 -1.09 -0.93
C ASP A 144 2.36 -1.00 -1.89
N ARG A 145 3.18 -2.05 -1.96
CA ARG A 145 4.34 -2.09 -2.85
C ARG A 145 3.93 -2.00 -4.32
N CYS A 146 2.92 -2.74 -4.75
CA CYS A 146 2.39 -2.65 -6.11
C CYS A 146 1.92 -1.23 -6.46
N ASN A 147 1.15 -0.60 -5.55
CA ASN A 147 0.66 0.76 -5.76
C ASN A 147 1.80 1.77 -5.83
N ASN A 148 2.78 1.67 -4.93
CA ASN A 148 3.92 2.58 -4.91
C ASN A 148 4.82 2.40 -6.14
N LEU A 149 5.14 1.17 -6.57
CA LEU A 149 5.89 0.91 -7.80
C LEU A 149 5.23 1.55 -9.02
N SER A 150 3.91 1.44 -9.13
CA SER A 150 3.14 1.99 -10.26
C SER A 150 3.14 3.53 -10.28
N TYR A 151 3.37 4.19 -9.14
CA TYR A 151 3.27 5.64 -9.02
C TYR A 151 4.63 6.37 -8.92
N MET A 152 5.67 5.70 -8.42
CA MET A 152 6.95 6.33 -8.06
C MET A 152 7.71 6.97 -9.24
N VAL A 153 7.50 6.48 -10.47
CA VAL A 153 8.12 7.04 -11.69
C VAL A 153 7.78 8.51 -11.92
N TYR A 154 6.70 9.00 -11.34
CA TYR A 154 6.25 10.39 -11.50
C TYR A 154 6.92 11.37 -10.55
N GLY A 155 7.56 10.92 -9.48
CA GLY A 155 8.04 11.84 -8.44
C GLY A 155 9.40 11.48 -7.83
N PHE A 156 10.02 10.38 -8.22
CA PHE A 156 11.30 9.95 -7.66
C PHE A 156 12.45 10.22 -8.64
N SER A 157 13.62 10.54 -8.08
CA SER A 157 14.86 10.59 -8.84
C SER A 157 15.28 9.17 -9.30
N ARG A 158 16.17 9.09 -10.31
CA ARG A 158 16.74 7.83 -10.81
C ARG A 158 17.28 6.95 -9.68
N ASP A 159 18.13 7.50 -8.83
CA ASP A 159 18.76 6.75 -7.74
C ASP A 159 17.71 6.20 -6.79
N LYS A 160 16.72 7.02 -6.41
CA LYS A 160 15.65 6.58 -5.53
C LYS A 160 14.73 5.52 -6.17
N LEU A 161 14.56 5.52 -7.49
CA LEU A 161 13.86 4.47 -8.20
C LEU A 161 14.61 3.14 -8.10
N LEU A 162 15.93 3.17 -8.28
CA LEU A 162 16.80 1.98 -8.18
C LEU A 162 16.83 1.42 -6.76
N ASP A 163 17.05 2.28 -5.75
CA ASP A 163 17.01 1.91 -4.33
C ASP A 163 15.68 1.24 -3.94
N TYR A 164 14.56 1.78 -4.47
CA TYR A 164 13.24 1.25 -4.17
C TYR A 164 12.98 -0.11 -4.83
N ILE A 165 13.50 -0.31 -6.05
CA ILE A 165 13.47 -1.61 -6.73
C ILE A 165 14.32 -2.62 -5.97
N GLU A 166 15.55 -2.25 -5.56
CA GLU A 166 16.42 -3.11 -4.77
C GLU A 166 15.78 -3.51 -3.44
N GLU A 167 15.19 -2.57 -2.71
CA GLU A 167 14.43 -2.90 -1.49
C GLU A 167 13.26 -3.85 -1.79
N THR A 168 12.56 -3.66 -2.91
CA THR A 168 11.47 -4.55 -3.30
C THR A 168 11.97 -5.97 -3.50
N GLU A 169 13.07 -6.16 -4.23
CA GLU A 169 13.66 -7.48 -4.47
C GLU A 169 14.21 -8.12 -3.20
N ARG A 170 14.87 -7.33 -2.33
CA ARG A 170 15.49 -7.84 -1.12
C ARG A 170 14.51 -8.17 0.00
N ALA A 171 13.44 -7.38 0.17
CA ALA A 171 12.59 -7.48 1.34
C ALA A 171 11.12 -7.85 1.01
N VAL A 172 10.57 -7.40 -0.11
CA VAL A 172 9.16 -7.64 -0.44
C VAL A 172 8.96 -8.92 -1.25
N MET A 173 9.87 -9.24 -2.18
CA MET A 173 9.76 -10.50 -2.92
C MET A 173 9.89 -11.74 -2.03
N PRO A 174 10.78 -11.81 -1.02
CA PRO A 174 10.74 -12.88 -0.03
C PRO A 174 9.44 -12.95 0.78
N LEU A 175 8.81 -11.80 1.07
CA LEU A 175 7.50 -11.76 1.74
C LEU A 175 6.40 -12.33 0.83
N LEU A 176 6.46 -12.09 -0.47
CA LEU A 176 5.56 -12.69 -1.45
C LEU A 176 5.74 -14.21 -1.51
N THR A 177 6.98 -14.72 -1.59
CA THR A 177 7.27 -16.16 -1.55
C THR A 177 6.71 -16.79 -0.27
N TYR A 178 6.92 -16.15 0.88
CA TYR A 178 6.31 -16.58 2.14
C TYR A 178 4.78 -16.68 2.04
N ALA A 179 4.13 -15.68 1.41
CA ALA A 179 2.68 -15.67 1.23
C ALA A 179 2.20 -16.82 0.33
N GLU A 180 2.90 -17.09 -0.78
CA GLU A 180 2.60 -18.20 -1.70
C GLU A 180 2.66 -19.56 -1.00
N GLU A 181 3.61 -19.75 -0.09
CA GLU A 181 3.76 -20.99 0.69
C GLU A 181 2.71 -21.15 1.80
N ASN A 182 2.28 -20.03 2.44
CA ASN A 182 1.48 -20.07 3.66
C ASN A 182 -0.01 -19.73 3.44
N TYR A 183 -0.36 -19.07 2.32
CA TYR A 183 -1.71 -18.61 2.04
C TYR A 183 -2.24 -19.10 0.67
N PRO A 184 -2.39 -20.42 0.47
CA PRO A 184 -2.76 -21.01 -0.83
C PRO A 184 -4.13 -20.57 -1.34
N HIS A 185 -5.03 -20.10 -0.45
CA HIS A 185 -6.33 -19.55 -0.84
C HIS A 185 -6.21 -18.23 -1.60
N ASP A 186 -5.09 -17.51 -1.42
CA ASP A 186 -4.82 -16.22 -2.09
C ASP A 186 -4.00 -16.39 -3.38
N ALA A 187 -3.77 -17.61 -3.86
CA ALA A 187 -2.85 -17.90 -4.96
C ALA A 187 -3.08 -17.03 -6.21
N ASN A 188 -4.33 -16.81 -6.61
CA ASN A 188 -4.65 -15.96 -7.77
C ASN A 188 -4.27 -14.50 -7.53
N ALA A 189 -4.56 -13.96 -6.36
CA ALA A 189 -4.19 -12.59 -5.99
C ALA A 189 -2.66 -12.45 -5.90
N LEU A 190 -1.98 -13.40 -5.28
CA LEU A 190 -0.52 -13.42 -5.17
C LEU A 190 0.16 -13.51 -6.52
N PHE A 191 -0.34 -14.34 -7.43
CA PHE A 191 0.14 -14.40 -8.81
C PHE A 191 0.05 -13.05 -9.53
N LEU A 192 -1.09 -12.37 -9.42
CA LEU A 192 -1.29 -11.07 -10.07
C LEU A 192 -0.41 -9.98 -9.44
N LEU A 193 -0.25 -9.97 -8.12
CA LEU A 193 0.66 -9.05 -7.42
C LEU A 193 2.12 -9.30 -7.82
N ASN A 194 2.54 -10.55 -7.90
CA ASN A 194 3.86 -10.97 -8.38
C ASN A 194 4.12 -10.46 -9.81
N TYR A 195 3.22 -10.79 -10.73
CA TYR A 195 3.31 -10.35 -12.12
C TYR A 195 3.38 -8.83 -12.25
N GLN A 196 2.53 -8.11 -11.53
CA GLN A 196 2.47 -6.65 -11.57
C GLN A 196 3.76 -6.00 -11.04
N MET A 197 4.30 -6.49 -9.92
CA MET A 197 5.56 -5.98 -9.36
C MET A 197 6.72 -6.20 -10.33
N HIS A 198 6.89 -7.42 -10.84
CA HIS A 198 7.96 -7.73 -11.79
C HIS A 198 7.83 -6.93 -13.09
N SER A 199 6.63 -6.87 -13.68
CA SER A 199 6.38 -6.12 -14.91
C SER A 199 6.71 -4.64 -14.73
N THR A 200 6.31 -4.04 -13.60
CA THR A 200 6.57 -2.63 -13.32
C THR A 200 8.06 -2.36 -13.09
N MET A 201 8.74 -3.17 -12.28
CA MET A 201 10.18 -3.02 -12.03
C MET A 201 11.00 -3.16 -13.33
N ASN A 202 10.69 -4.17 -14.15
CA ASN A 202 11.37 -4.37 -15.43
C ASN A 202 11.12 -3.19 -16.41
N SER A 203 9.90 -2.65 -16.44
CA SER A 203 9.59 -1.49 -17.26
C SER A 203 10.36 -0.25 -16.84
N ILE A 204 10.47 -0.02 -15.51
CA ILE A 204 11.25 1.09 -14.97
C ILE A 204 12.73 0.94 -15.33
N ARG A 205 13.33 -0.24 -15.13
CA ARG A 205 14.73 -0.51 -15.49
C ARG A 205 14.99 -0.26 -16.97
N ALA A 206 14.13 -0.79 -17.83
CA ALA A 206 14.27 -0.60 -19.29
C ALA A 206 14.15 0.87 -19.71
N LEU A 207 13.37 1.69 -19.01
CA LEU A 207 13.31 3.14 -19.24
C LEU A 207 14.59 3.82 -18.79
N LEU A 208 15.09 3.47 -17.58
CA LEU A 208 16.31 4.05 -17.04
C LEU A 208 17.57 3.71 -17.85
N GLU A 209 17.60 2.55 -18.51
CA GLU A 209 18.70 2.13 -19.41
C GLU A 209 18.71 2.90 -20.75
N ARG A 210 17.54 3.39 -21.20
CA ARG A 210 17.44 4.14 -22.47
C ARG A 210 17.84 5.60 -22.37
N GLU A 211 17.92 6.12 -21.15
CA GLU A 211 18.32 7.49 -20.87
C GLU A 211 19.86 7.66 -20.73
N LEU A 212 20.62 6.57 -20.93
CA LEU A 212 22.08 6.51 -21.01
C LEU A 212 22.56 6.50 -22.45
#